data_fe46a0659c91e595a88e7200025e1e0b
#
_entry.id   fe46a0659c91e595a88e7200025e1e0b
#
_cell.length_a   1.000
_cell.length_b   1.000
_cell.length_c   1.000
_cell.angle_alpha   90.00
_cell.angle_beta   90.00
_cell.angle_gamma   90.00
#
_symmetry.space_group_name_H-M   'P 1'
#
loop_
_entity.id
_entity.type
_entity.pdbx_description
1 polymer ?
#
loop_
_entity_poly.entity_id
_entity_poly.type
_entity_poly.pdbx_seq_one_letter_code
_entity_poly.pdbx_strand_id
1 'polypeptide(L)'
;MSKFKAIIFDMDGVLIDTEPYYYTRRQTFLDSKGISIAHLSPLDFIGGNMKQVWYMILRGDYDNWDVPALQAEYTQYKLEHEIPYDTLLFSDAKSTLDVLKAEGYKLGLASSTIKIEIIRAMKLTGLLPYFEVVLSGDDFEESKPNPEIYQVAMTRLNVAPEETLVIEDSEKGIAAGVDSGATVWGIKDNVFGLNQTRAAKLFDNLTQIVKQL
;
A
#
# COMPACT_ATOMS: atom_id res chain seq x y z
N MET A 1 15.79 -13.45 21.33
CA MET A 1 15.92 -13.23 19.87
C MET A 1 14.55 -13.40 19.24
N SER A 2 14.18 -12.53 18.34
CA SER A 2 12.95 -12.65 17.56
C SER A 2 12.92 -13.97 16.77
N LYS A 3 11.74 -14.57 16.60
CA LYS A 3 11.57 -15.73 15.71
C LYS A 3 11.67 -15.37 14.23
N PHE A 4 11.52 -14.08 13.90
CA PHE A 4 11.52 -13.62 12.52
C PHE A 4 12.93 -13.44 11.99
N LYS A 5 13.13 -13.78 10.70
CA LYS A 5 14.35 -13.59 9.93
C LYS A 5 14.15 -12.57 8.80
N ALA A 6 12.92 -12.43 8.35
CA ALA A 6 12.55 -11.45 7.32
C ALA A 6 11.36 -10.60 7.76
N ILE A 7 11.35 -9.36 7.28
CA ILE A 7 10.23 -8.44 7.42
C ILE A 7 9.87 -7.91 6.03
N ILE A 8 8.62 -8.08 5.63
CA ILE A 8 8.11 -7.61 4.35
C ILE A 8 7.12 -6.49 4.63
N PHE A 9 7.38 -5.33 4.06
CA PHE A 9 6.57 -4.14 4.22
C PHE A 9 5.62 -3.96 3.05
N ASP A 10 4.39 -3.55 3.29
CA ASP A 10 3.65 -2.76 2.32
C ASP A 10 4.24 -1.35 2.24
N MET A 11 3.84 -0.58 1.22
CA MET A 11 4.34 0.76 0.98
C MET A 11 3.36 1.83 1.48
N ASP A 12 2.17 1.83 0.88
CA ASP A 12 1.14 2.86 1.09
C ASP A 12 0.45 2.64 2.46
N GLY A 13 0.38 3.67 3.29
CA GLY A 13 -0.16 3.55 4.66
C GLY A 13 0.78 2.88 5.68
N VAL A 14 1.92 2.32 5.23
CA VAL A 14 2.92 1.69 6.10
C VAL A 14 4.23 2.47 6.16
N LEU A 15 4.83 2.76 5.01
CA LEU A 15 6.06 3.55 4.90
C LEU A 15 5.78 4.98 4.49
N ILE A 16 4.74 5.20 3.70
CA ILE A 16 4.39 6.48 3.08
C ILE A 16 2.90 6.75 3.28
N ASP A 17 2.56 7.94 3.78
CA ASP A 17 1.17 8.39 4.01
C ASP A 17 0.54 8.92 2.71
N THR A 18 0.24 8.02 1.79
CA THR A 18 -0.24 8.36 0.43
C THR A 18 -1.75 8.54 0.33
N GLU A 19 -2.54 7.93 1.22
CA GLU A 19 -4.00 7.89 1.11
C GLU A 19 -4.65 9.29 1.11
N PRO A 20 -4.29 10.24 2.01
CA PRO A 20 -4.85 11.58 1.96
C PRO A 20 -4.54 12.31 0.66
N TYR A 21 -3.35 12.07 0.08
CA TYR A 21 -2.96 12.65 -1.19
C TYR A 21 -3.75 12.06 -2.36
N TYR A 22 -3.91 10.75 -2.41
CA TYR A 22 -4.72 10.06 -3.43
C TYR A 22 -6.16 10.57 -3.43
N TYR A 23 -6.75 10.69 -2.24
CA TYR A 23 -8.12 11.20 -2.10
C TYR A 23 -8.24 12.64 -2.61
N THR A 24 -7.38 13.54 -2.13
CA THR A 24 -7.40 14.97 -2.50
C THR A 24 -7.17 15.16 -4.00
N ARG A 25 -6.19 14.46 -4.60
CA ARG A 25 -5.89 14.53 -6.03
C ARG A 25 -7.10 14.10 -6.87
N ARG A 26 -7.74 12.99 -6.50
CA ARG A 26 -8.94 12.49 -7.17
C ARG A 26 -10.09 13.48 -7.05
N GLN A 27 -10.36 13.97 -5.85
CA GLN A 27 -11.41 14.94 -5.60
C GLN A 27 -11.20 16.20 -6.44
N THR A 28 -10.01 16.79 -6.44
CA THR A 28 -9.70 17.99 -7.23
C THR A 28 -9.94 17.78 -8.72
N PHE A 29 -9.54 16.63 -9.26
CA PHE A 29 -9.84 16.29 -10.66
C PHE A 29 -11.35 16.21 -10.93
N LEU A 30 -12.11 15.50 -10.10
CA LEU A 30 -13.55 15.32 -10.25
C LEU A 30 -14.31 16.64 -10.09
N ASP A 31 -13.92 17.48 -9.14
CA ASP A 31 -14.48 18.82 -8.95
C ASP A 31 -14.28 19.69 -10.19
N SER A 32 -13.14 19.58 -10.87
CA SER A 32 -12.87 20.29 -12.14
C SER A 32 -13.78 19.87 -13.28
N LYS A 33 -14.39 18.68 -13.18
CA LYS A 33 -15.37 18.14 -14.12
C LYS A 33 -16.83 18.35 -13.67
N GLY A 34 -17.05 18.99 -12.51
CA GLY A 34 -18.37 19.15 -11.92
C GLY A 34 -18.95 17.84 -11.34
N ILE A 35 -18.12 16.83 -11.10
CA ILE A 35 -18.53 15.53 -10.59
C ILE A 35 -18.32 15.51 -9.07
N SER A 36 -19.42 15.40 -8.31
CA SER A 36 -19.37 15.32 -6.84
C SER A 36 -19.19 13.88 -6.37
N ILE A 37 -18.28 13.66 -5.41
CA ILE A 37 -18.10 12.41 -4.69
C ILE A 37 -18.55 12.46 -3.23
N ALA A 38 -19.33 13.48 -2.85
CA ALA A 38 -19.81 13.65 -1.46
C ALA A 38 -20.67 12.47 -0.93
N HIS A 39 -21.10 11.60 -1.82
CA HIS A 39 -21.86 10.40 -1.50
C HIS A 39 -21.00 9.17 -1.25
N LEU A 40 -19.68 9.26 -1.48
CA LEU A 40 -18.73 8.18 -1.33
C LEU A 40 -17.88 8.38 -0.07
N SER A 41 -17.58 7.29 0.59
CA SER A 41 -16.56 7.23 1.64
C SER A 41 -15.18 7.09 1.00
N PRO A 42 -14.11 7.57 1.64
CA PRO A 42 -12.74 7.21 1.23
C PRO A 42 -12.52 5.70 1.07
N LEU A 43 -13.20 4.88 1.85
CA LEU A 43 -13.17 3.40 1.76
C LEU A 43 -13.59 2.85 0.41
N ASP A 44 -14.52 3.52 -0.27
CA ASP A 44 -15.04 3.07 -1.57
C ASP A 44 -13.96 3.09 -2.66
N PHE A 45 -12.86 3.82 -2.42
CA PHE A 45 -11.72 3.93 -3.34
C PHE A 45 -10.59 2.96 -3.06
N ILE A 46 -10.60 2.29 -1.90
CA ILE A 46 -9.53 1.37 -1.49
C ILE A 46 -9.75 0.00 -2.13
N GLY A 47 -8.80 -0.39 -2.99
CA GLY A 47 -8.74 -1.73 -3.56
C GLY A 47 -9.80 -2.10 -4.58
N GLY A 48 -10.55 -1.16 -5.14
CA GLY A 48 -11.44 -1.36 -6.29
C GLY A 48 -10.70 -1.29 -7.63
N ASN A 49 -11.20 -2.00 -8.66
CA ASN A 49 -10.74 -1.73 -10.02
C ASN A 49 -11.36 -0.42 -10.54
N MET A 50 -10.66 0.26 -11.48
CA MET A 50 -11.09 1.59 -11.96
C MET A 50 -12.47 1.60 -12.60
N LYS A 51 -12.91 0.50 -13.24
CA LYS A 51 -14.26 0.43 -13.84
C LYS A 51 -15.35 0.47 -12.77
N GLN A 52 -15.16 -0.26 -11.67
CA GLN A 52 -16.09 -0.25 -10.54
C GLN A 52 -16.10 1.12 -9.85
N VAL A 53 -14.93 1.73 -9.70
CA VAL A 53 -14.80 3.06 -9.11
C VAL A 53 -15.55 4.10 -9.95
N TRP A 54 -15.44 4.12 -11.28
CA TRP A 54 -16.19 5.05 -12.13
C TRP A 54 -17.69 4.84 -12.04
N TYR A 55 -18.15 3.59 -11.97
CA TYR A 55 -19.57 3.30 -11.80
C TYR A 55 -20.12 3.87 -10.47
N MET A 56 -19.36 3.72 -9.39
CA MET A 56 -19.73 4.30 -8.08
C MET A 56 -19.72 5.84 -8.08
N ILE A 57 -18.71 6.44 -8.71
CA ILE A 57 -18.59 7.90 -8.83
C ILE A 57 -19.76 8.49 -9.59
N LEU A 58 -20.08 7.94 -10.77
CA LEU A 58 -21.04 8.52 -11.72
C LEU A 58 -22.48 8.07 -11.45
N ARG A 59 -22.68 6.94 -10.75
CA ARG A 59 -24.02 6.41 -10.42
C ARG A 59 -24.96 6.31 -11.65
N GLY A 60 -26.16 6.92 -11.55
CA GLY A 60 -27.15 6.96 -12.60
C GLY A 60 -26.75 7.76 -13.85
N ASP A 61 -25.68 8.56 -13.77
CA ASP A 61 -25.16 9.33 -14.90
C ASP A 61 -24.06 8.60 -15.68
N TYR A 62 -23.71 7.36 -15.30
CA TYR A 62 -22.59 6.61 -15.91
C TYR A 62 -22.69 6.53 -17.44
N ASP A 63 -23.88 6.28 -17.98
CA ASP A 63 -24.13 6.14 -19.42
C ASP A 63 -24.12 7.49 -20.16
N ASN A 64 -24.13 8.61 -19.45
CA ASN A 64 -24.06 9.95 -20.02
C ASN A 64 -22.62 10.45 -20.19
N TRP A 65 -21.63 9.70 -19.68
CA TRP A 65 -20.21 10.06 -19.74
C TRP A 65 -19.44 9.16 -20.70
N ASP A 66 -18.51 9.75 -21.44
CA ASP A 66 -17.43 8.98 -22.09
C ASP A 66 -16.39 8.57 -21.04
N VAL A 67 -16.70 7.47 -20.33
CA VAL A 67 -15.85 6.96 -19.24
C VAL A 67 -14.42 6.62 -19.70
N PRO A 68 -14.19 6.01 -20.88
CA PRO A 68 -12.84 5.86 -21.43
C PRO A 68 -12.07 7.17 -21.58
N ALA A 69 -12.71 8.22 -22.11
CA ALA A 69 -12.08 9.54 -22.24
C ALA A 69 -11.79 10.16 -20.86
N LEU A 70 -12.75 10.10 -19.93
CA LEU A 70 -12.60 10.59 -18.56
C LEU A 70 -11.44 9.87 -17.82
N GLN A 71 -11.32 8.56 -18.02
CA GLN A 71 -10.20 7.77 -17.48
C GLN A 71 -8.86 8.19 -18.09
N ALA A 72 -8.81 8.47 -19.39
CA ALA A 72 -7.60 8.94 -20.05
C ALA A 72 -7.17 10.32 -19.53
N GLU A 73 -8.13 11.25 -19.37
CA GLU A 73 -7.89 12.56 -18.79
C GLU A 73 -7.40 12.46 -17.33
N TYR A 74 -8.00 11.60 -16.51
CA TYR A 74 -7.54 11.37 -15.14
C TYR A 74 -6.13 10.78 -15.11
N THR A 75 -5.81 9.91 -16.06
CA THR A 75 -4.46 9.35 -16.17
C THR A 75 -3.44 10.44 -16.51
N GLN A 76 -3.77 11.31 -17.45
CA GLN A 76 -2.91 12.47 -17.79
C GLN A 76 -2.78 13.42 -16.58
N TYR A 77 -3.89 13.73 -15.90
CA TYR A 77 -3.89 14.56 -14.70
C TYR A 77 -2.97 14.00 -13.61
N LYS A 78 -2.94 12.68 -13.41
CA LYS A 78 -2.02 12.03 -12.46
C LYS A 78 -0.55 12.23 -12.82
N LEU A 79 -0.21 12.25 -14.12
CA LEU A 79 1.16 12.50 -14.57
C LEU A 79 1.60 13.96 -14.34
N GLU A 80 0.66 14.91 -14.41
CA GLU A 80 0.91 16.32 -14.16
C GLU A 80 0.92 16.67 -12.67
N HIS A 81 0.31 15.82 -11.84
CA HIS A 81 0.20 15.95 -10.38
C HIS A 81 0.83 14.74 -9.70
N GLU A 82 2.15 14.62 -9.87
CA GLU A 82 2.91 13.53 -9.28
C GLU A 82 2.88 13.54 -7.75
N ILE A 83 2.96 12.36 -7.16
CA ILE A 83 2.96 12.20 -5.69
C ILE A 83 4.31 12.67 -5.14
N PRO A 84 4.32 13.61 -4.19
CA PRO A 84 5.54 14.08 -3.53
C PRO A 84 5.95 13.10 -2.41
N TYR A 85 6.39 11.90 -2.78
CA TYR A 85 6.67 10.80 -1.85
C TYR A 85 7.64 11.16 -0.72
N ASP A 86 8.60 12.03 -0.98
CA ASP A 86 9.58 12.50 0.00
C ASP A 86 8.93 13.28 1.15
N THR A 87 7.87 14.04 0.87
CA THR A 87 7.13 14.80 1.88
C THR A 87 6.08 13.98 2.61
N LEU A 88 5.72 12.82 2.08
CA LEU A 88 4.71 11.91 2.63
C LEU A 88 5.32 10.74 3.41
N LEU A 89 6.65 10.65 3.48
CA LEU A 89 7.33 9.59 4.22
C LEU A 89 6.99 9.67 5.71
N PHE A 90 6.55 8.56 6.31
CA PHE A 90 6.38 8.53 7.76
C PHE A 90 7.72 8.82 8.46
N SER A 91 7.68 9.67 9.47
CA SER A 91 8.89 10.22 10.13
C SER A 91 9.78 9.14 10.76
N ASP A 92 9.22 7.98 11.10
CA ASP A 92 9.94 6.86 11.70
C ASP A 92 10.29 5.74 10.71
N ALA A 93 9.88 5.85 9.44
CA ALA A 93 10.11 4.79 8.45
C ALA A 93 11.62 4.52 8.26
N LYS A 94 12.41 5.56 7.99
CA LYS A 94 13.83 5.38 7.73
C LYS A 94 14.59 4.86 8.96
N SER A 95 14.35 5.44 10.14
CA SER A 95 15.00 4.99 11.37
C SER A 95 14.63 3.55 11.74
N THR A 96 13.40 3.15 11.48
CA THR A 96 12.97 1.75 11.62
C THR A 96 13.76 0.81 10.71
N LEU A 97 13.87 1.14 9.42
CA LEU A 97 14.62 0.32 8.46
C LEU A 97 16.11 0.26 8.82
N ASP A 98 16.71 1.37 9.30
CA ASP A 98 18.10 1.40 9.79
C ASP A 98 18.33 0.39 10.93
N VAL A 99 17.44 0.39 11.93
CA VAL A 99 17.53 -0.54 13.06
C VAL A 99 17.38 -2.00 12.60
N LEU A 100 16.35 -2.29 11.81
CA LEU A 100 16.07 -3.65 11.36
C LEU A 100 17.22 -4.21 10.51
N LYS A 101 17.81 -3.39 9.64
CA LYS A 101 18.98 -3.80 8.84
C LYS A 101 20.21 -4.03 9.71
N ALA A 102 20.45 -3.19 10.72
CA ALA A 102 21.54 -3.36 11.68
C ALA A 102 21.39 -4.63 12.53
N GLU A 103 20.15 -5.04 12.83
CA GLU A 103 19.83 -6.28 13.53
C GLU A 103 19.88 -7.53 12.64
N GLY A 104 20.12 -7.35 11.32
CA GLY A 104 20.32 -8.44 10.38
C GLY A 104 19.06 -9.04 9.78
N TYR A 105 17.91 -8.37 9.88
CA TYR A 105 16.70 -8.80 9.19
C TYR A 105 16.84 -8.63 7.68
N LYS A 106 16.33 -9.59 6.92
CA LYS A 106 16.11 -9.46 5.48
C LYS A 106 14.86 -8.63 5.24
N LEU A 107 14.97 -7.60 4.42
CA LEU A 107 13.86 -6.67 4.18
C LEU A 107 13.31 -6.82 2.77
N GLY A 108 11.99 -6.94 2.66
CA GLY A 108 11.24 -6.96 1.41
C GLY A 108 10.20 -5.84 1.36
N LEU A 109 9.87 -5.41 0.15
CA LEU A 109 8.75 -4.49 -0.14
C LEU A 109 7.79 -5.19 -1.09
N ALA A 110 6.50 -5.17 -0.76
CA ALA A 110 5.43 -5.78 -1.55
C ALA A 110 4.20 -4.86 -1.55
N SER A 111 3.99 -4.11 -2.63
CA SER A 111 2.92 -3.12 -2.76
C SER A 111 2.00 -3.43 -3.94
N SER A 112 0.72 -3.08 -3.83
CA SER A 112 -0.25 -3.12 -4.95
C SER A 112 -0.05 -2.01 -5.96
N THR A 113 0.79 -1.02 -5.66
CA THR A 113 1.14 0.08 -6.54
C THR A 113 1.95 -0.41 -7.75
N ILE A 114 1.80 0.26 -8.90
CA ILE A 114 2.51 -0.09 -10.14
C ILE A 114 4.02 0.07 -9.98
N LYS A 115 4.79 -0.77 -10.65
CA LYS A 115 6.25 -0.91 -10.48
C LYS A 115 7.02 0.41 -10.62
N ILE A 116 6.67 1.20 -11.63
CA ILE A 116 7.35 2.47 -11.90
C ILE A 116 7.19 3.47 -10.74
N GLU A 117 6.00 3.50 -10.12
CA GLU A 117 5.73 4.38 -8.98
C GLU A 117 6.42 3.89 -7.71
N ILE A 118 6.44 2.57 -7.46
CA ILE A 118 7.21 2.00 -6.34
C ILE A 118 8.68 2.41 -6.45
N ILE A 119 9.30 2.23 -7.63
CA ILE A 119 10.71 2.57 -7.82
C ILE A 119 10.94 4.08 -7.67
N ARG A 120 10.02 4.91 -8.16
CA ARG A 120 10.06 6.37 -7.99
C ARG A 120 9.98 6.75 -6.50
N ALA A 121 9.01 6.20 -5.78
CA ALA A 121 8.82 6.43 -4.35
C ALA A 121 10.07 6.04 -3.55
N MET A 122 10.57 4.82 -3.75
CA MET A 122 11.74 4.30 -3.03
C MET A 122 13.02 5.09 -3.33
N LYS A 123 13.17 5.64 -4.55
CA LYS A 123 14.30 6.50 -4.90
C LYS A 123 14.19 7.89 -4.27
N LEU A 124 13.02 8.54 -4.36
CA LEU A 124 12.79 9.88 -3.80
C LEU A 124 12.94 9.89 -2.28
N THR A 125 12.45 8.85 -1.60
CA THR A 125 12.57 8.70 -0.14
C THR A 125 13.94 8.18 0.31
N GLY A 126 14.78 7.70 -0.61
CA GLY A 126 16.07 7.06 -0.30
C GLY A 126 15.93 5.68 0.36
N LEU A 127 14.77 5.03 0.27
CA LEU A 127 14.52 3.75 0.92
C LEU A 127 14.91 2.54 0.07
N LEU A 128 15.14 2.69 -1.24
CA LEU A 128 15.44 1.58 -2.13
C LEU A 128 16.59 0.66 -1.66
N PRO A 129 17.71 1.18 -1.10
CA PRO A 129 18.83 0.35 -0.68
C PRO A 129 18.56 -0.57 0.53
N TYR A 130 17.46 -0.38 1.23
CA TYR A 130 17.11 -1.23 2.38
C TYR A 130 16.57 -2.59 1.94
N PHE A 131 15.90 -2.66 0.80
CA PHE A 131 15.14 -3.82 0.37
C PHE A 131 15.95 -4.74 -0.55
N GLU A 132 16.01 -6.02 -0.19
CA GLU A 132 16.60 -7.08 -1.01
C GLU A 132 15.61 -7.52 -2.11
N VAL A 133 14.31 -7.39 -1.85
CA VAL A 133 13.23 -7.75 -2.76
C VAL A 133 12.23 -6.60 -2.83
N VAL A 134 11.85 -6.20 -4.05
CA VAL A 134 10.82 -5.20 -4.31
C VAL A 134 9.84 -5.76 -5.34
N LEU A 135 8.60 -5.98 -4.91
CA LEU A 135 7.51 -6.53 -5.72
C LEU A 135 6.38 -5.51 -5.89
N SER A 136 5.77 -5.56 -7.06
CA SER A 136 4.61 -4.77 -7.45
C SER A 136 3.41 -5.68 -7.73
N GLY A 137 2.20 -5.18 -7.50
CA GLY A 137 0.98 -5.86 -7.95
C GLY A 137 0.97 -6.15 -9.45
N ASP A 138 1.66 -5.33 -10.27
CA ASP A 138 1.79 -5.55 -11.72
C ASP A 138 2.63 -6.80 -12.07
N ASP A 139 3.41 -7.32 -11.13
CA ASP A 139 4.22 -8.52 -11.34
C ASP A 139 3.34 -9.81 -11.28
N PHE A 140 2.03 -9.70 -10.99
CA PHE A 140 1.11 -10.81 -10.72
C PHE A 140 -0.21 -10.68 -11.49
N GLU A 141 -0.86 -11.82 -11.74
CA GLU A 141 -2.15 -11.86 -12.42
C GLU A 141 -3.28 -11.32 -11.51
N GLU A 142 -3.20 -11.59 -10.21
CA GLU A 142 -4.13 -11.11 -9.20
C GLU A 142 -3.38 -10.30 -8.12
N SER A 143 -3.94 -9.17 -7.75
CA SER A 143 -3.43 -8.36 -6.64
C SER A 143 -3.96 -8.86 -5.29
N LYS A 144 -3.47 -8.27 -4.19
CA LYS A 144 -4.02 -8.50 -2.83
C LYS A 144 -5.56 -8.39 -2.84
N PRO A 145 -6.31 -9.32 -2.27
CA PRO A 145 -5.92 -10.23 -1.17
C PRO A 145 -5.30 -11.56 -1.61
N ASN A 146 -4.98 -11.78 -2.90
CA ASN A 146 -4.23 -12.97 -3.29
C ASN A 146 -2.87 -12.98 -2.57
N PRO A 147 -2.49 -14.09 -1.89
CA PRO A 147 -1.28 -14.17 -1.08
C PRO A 147 0.02 -14.27 -1.90
N GLU A 148 -0.05 -14.45 -3.21
CA GLU A 148 1.08 -14.78 -4.08
C GLU A 148 2.23 -13.78 -3.95
N ILE A 149 1.94 -12.48 -3.86
CA ILE A 149 2.97 -11.45 -3.73
C ILE A 149 3.86 -11.68 -2.49
N TYR A 150 3.28 -12.08 -1.36
CA TYR A 150 4.05 -12.37 -0.13
C TYR A 150 4.76 -13.71 -0.22
N GLN A 151 4.15 -14.73 -0.83
CA GLN A 151 4.78 -16.04 -1.05
C GLN A 151 6.02 -15.92 -1.93
N VAL A 152 5.92 -15.15 -3.02
CA VAL A 152 7.07 -14.87 -3.91
C VAL A 152 8.14 -14.03 -3.19
N ALA A 153 7.74 -13.06 -2.37
CA ALA A 153 8.68 -12.27 -1.57
C ALA A 153 9.47 -13.16 -0.61
N MET A 154 8.80 -14.04 0.15
CA MET A 154 9.44 -15.00 1.05
C MET A 154 10.38 -15.95 0.31
N THR A 155 9.95 -16.46 -0.84
CA THR A 155 10.78 -17.34 -1.69
C THR A 155 12.06 -16.63 -2.13
N ARG A 156 11.97 -15.38 -2.61
CA ARG A 156 13.13 -14.59 -3.06
C ARG A 156 14.05 -14.19 -1.92
N LEU A 157 13.50 -13.95 -0.72
CA LEU A 157 14.27 -13.70 0.48
C LEU A 157 14.88 -14.98 1.06
N ASN A 158 14.49 -16.16 0.57
CA ASN A 158 14.87 -17.46 1.09
C ASN A 158 14.62 -17.58 2.61
N VAL A 159 13.34 -17.37 3.00
CA VAL A 159 12.86 -17.45 4.39
C VAL A 159 11.51 -18.19 4.42
N ALA A 160 11.29 -18.99 5.46
CA ALA A 160 10.04 -19.71 5.66
C ALA A 160 8.90 -18.77 6.14
N PRO A 161 7.64 -19.08 5.84
CA PRO A 161 6.51 -18.25 6.26
C PRO A 161 6.45 -17.99 7.76
N GLU A 162 6.70 -18.99 8.59
CA GLU A 162 6.70 -18.90 10.06
C GLU A 162 7.82 -18.02 10.65
N GLU A 163 8.85 -17.76 9.86
CA GLU A 163 9.99 -16.88 10.19
C GLU A 163 9.85 -15.49 9.54
N THR A 164 8.70 -15.22 8.91
CA THR A 164 8.42 -13.96 8.21
C THR A 164 7.37 -13.14 8.94
N LEU A 165 7.65 -11.85 9.09
CA LEU A 165 6.71 -10.83 9.53
C LEU A 165 6.31 -9.97 8.33
N VAL A 166 5.02 -9.78 8.14
CA VAL A 166 4.45 -8.82 7.19
C VAL A 166 3.94 -7.61 7.95
N ILE A 167 4.26 -6.40 7.51
CA ILE A 167 3.74 -5.14 8.04
C ILE A 167 2.78 -4.55 7.00
N GLU A 168 1.55 -4.32 7.42
CA GLU A 168 0.43 -3.92 6.56
C GLU A 168 -0.52 -2.97 7.29
N ASP A 169 -1.37 -2.25 6.55
CA ASP A 169 -2.43 -1.41 7.12
C ASP A 169 -3.82 -1.78 6.59
N SER A 170 -3.91 -2.30 5.37
CA SER A 170 -5.16 -2.54 4.66
C SER A 170 -5.78 -3.91 4.95
N GLU A 171 -7.12 -4.00 4.87
CA GLU A 171 -7.84 -5.28 5.03
C GLU A 171 -7.37 -6.34 4.03
N LYS A 172 -7.21 -5.94 2.75
CA LYS A 172 -6.78 -6.86 1.68
C LYS A 172 -5.34 -7.33 1.83
N GLY A 173 -4.46 -6.41 2.23
CA GLY A 173 -3.06 -6.74 2.43
C GLY A 173 -2.85 -7.62 3.66
N ILE A 174 -3.57 -7.35 4.76
CA ILE A 174 -3.58 -8.21 5.95
C ILE A 174 -4.08 -9.62 5.58
N ALA A 175 -5.17 -9.71 4.81
CA ALA A 175 -5.68 -11.00 4.34
C ALA A 175 -4.62 -11.75 3.52
N ALA A 176 -4.00 -11.09 2.53
CA ALA A 176 -2.94 -11.68 1.72
C ALA A 176 -1.75 -12.17 2.55
N GLY A 177 -1.31 -11.36 3.52
CA GLY A 177 -0.21 -11.71 4.42
C GLY A 177 -0.52 -12.94 5.28
N VAL A 178 -1.71 -13.00 5.87
CA VAL A 178 -2.16 -14.14 6.68
C VAL A 178 -2.30 -15.39 5.81
N ASP A 179 -2.92 -15.28 4.63
CA ASP A 179 -3.14 -16.41 3.73
C ASP A 179 -1.84 -16.91 3.08
N SER A 180 -0.78 -16.10 3.08
CA SER A 180 0.58 -16.52 2.68
C SER A 180 1.27 -17.41 3.71
N GLY A 181 0.72 -17.52 4.94
CA GLY A 181 1.29 -18.25 6.07
C GLY A 181 2.23 -17.41 6.96
N ALA A 182 2.46 -16.14 6.64
CA ALA A 182 3.28 -15.25 7.45
C ALA A 182 2.53 -14.74 8.70
N THR A 183 3.28 -14.26 9.69
CA THR A 183 2.69 -13.45 10.76
C THR A 183 2.47 -12.04 10.25
N VAL A 184 1.27 -11.48 10.47
CA VAL A 184 0.96 -10.11 10.07
C VAL A 184 0.80 -9.20 11.28
N TRP A 185 1.54 -8.10 11.31
CA TRP A 185 1.34 -6.99 12.23
C TRP A 185 0.85 -5.77 11.46
N GLY A 186 -0.22 -5.14 11.96
CA GLY A 186 -0.84 -4.00 11.29
C GLY A 186 -0.40 -2.66 11.85
N ILE A 187 -0.25 -1.67 10.96
CA ILE A 187 -0.34 -0.25 11.34
C ILE A 187 -1.82 0.06 11.49
N LYS A 188 -2.18 0.57 12.66
CA LYS A 188 -3.57 0.79 13.02
C LYS A 188 -4.20 1.90 12.17
N ASP A 189 -5.27 1.55 11.48
CA ASP A 189 -6.11 2.54 10.83
C ASP A 189 -6.92 3.32 11.87
N ASN A 190 -6.73 4.64 11.91
CA ASN A 190 -7.48 5.56 12.77
C ASN A 190 -8.40 6.50 11.96
N VAL A 191 -8.48 6.33 10.65
CA VAL A 191 -9.13 7.29 9.73
C VAL A 191 -10.30 6.67 8.98
N PHE A 192 -10.11 5.47 8.44
CA PHE A 192 -11.04 4.90 7.45
C PHE A 192 -11.97 3.83 8.02
N GLY A 193 -11.65 3.26 9.19
CA GLY A 193 -12.44 2.17 9.80
C GLY A 193 -12.22 0.82 9.12
N LEU A 194 -11.01 0.57 8.63
CA LEU A 194 -10.63 -0.69 7.96
C LEU A 194 -10.75 -1.88 8.92
N ASN A 195 -11.20 -3.01 8.38
CA ASN A 195 -11.25 -4.26 9.14
C ASN A 195 -9.85 -4.89 9.22
N GLN A 196 -9.19 -4.69 10.36
CA GLN A 196 -7.83 -5.19 10.62
C GLN A 196 -7.82 -6.40 11.58
N THR A 197 -8.95 -7.04 11.81
CA THR A 197 -9.12 -8.12 12.83
C THR A 197 -8.29 -9.36 12.57
N ARG A 198 -7.83 -9.60 11.33
CA ARG A 198 -6.96 -10.72 10.97
C ARG A 198 -5.48 -10.49 11.32
N ALA A 199 -5.06 -9.25 11.61
CA ALA A 199 -3.70 -8.97 12.05
C ALA A 199 -3.46 -9.56 13.44
N ALA A 200 -2.29 -10.18 13.65
CA ALA A 200 -1.93 -10.77 14.94
C ALA A 200 -1.71 -9.69 16.02
N LYS A 201 -1.28 -8.51 15.63
CA LYS A 201 -1.12 -7.33 16.50
C LYS A 201 -1.34 -6.05 15.67
N LEU A 202 -1.77 -4.98 16.34
CA LEU A 202 -1.89 -3.65 15.77
C LEU A 202 -1.01 -2.67 16.54
N PHE A 203 -0.36 -1.77 15.82
CA PHE A 203 0.55 -0.75 16.35
C PHE A 203 0.21 0.62 15.76
N ASP A 204 0.44 1.68 16.53
CA ASP A 204 0.16 3.04 16.06
C ASP A 204 1.23 3.57 15.09
N ASN A 205 2.44 2.99 15.09
CA ASN A 205 3.56 3.39 14.25
C ASN A 205 4.66 2.30 14.17
N LEU A 206 5.61 2.50 13.25
CA LEU A 206 6.71 1.55 13.02
C LEU A 206 7.68 1.45 14.21
N THR A 207 7.88 2.54 14.95
CA THR A 207 8.74 2.55 16.15
C THR A 207 8.25 1.57 17.21
N GLN A 208 6.91 1.42 17.38
CA GLN A 208 6.35 0.44 18.32
C GLN A 208 6.58 -1.00 17.86
N ILE A 209 6.59 -1.24 16.55
CA ILE A 209 6.89 -2.56 15.96
C ILE A 209 8.32 -2.99 16.31
N VAL A 210 9.30 -2.10 16.11
CA VAL A 210 10.71 -2.37 16.45
C VAL A 210 10.88 -2.72 17.92
N LYS A 211 10.23 -2.01 18.82
CA LYS A 211 10.30 -2.29 20.27
C LYS A 211 9.69 -3.62 20.67
N GLN A 212 8.87 -4.21 19.80
CA GLN A 212 8.16 -5.48 20.08
C GLN A 212 8.90 -6.69 19.48
N LEU A 213 9.86 -6.50 18.55
CA LEU A 213 10.70 -7.54 17.97
C LEU A 213 11.77 -8.04 18.94
#